data_67cdd19c496c689d34780f3bc4d82f8a
#
_entry.id   67cdd19c496c689d34780f3bc4d82f8a
#
_cell.length_a   1.000
_cell.length_b   1.000
_cell.length_c   1.000
_cell.angle_alpha   90.00
_cell.angle_beta   90.00
_cell.angle_gamma   90.00
#
_symmetry.space_group_name_H-M   'P 1'
#
loop_
_entity.id
_entity.type
_entity.pdbx_description
1 polymer ?
#
loop_
_entity_poly.entity_id
_entity_poly.type
_entity_poly.pdbx_seq_one_letter_code
_entity_poly.pdbx_strand_id
1 'polypeptide(L)'
;LKQNYPNPFNPVTRIEFSIPEPARVSLKIYDVAGRLVDVLVDETRPAGVYTETWNGRDRLGNAAASGVYFCRIVAGDLVRTRKMVLLR
;
A
#
# COMPACT_ATOMS: atom_id res chain seq x y z
N LEU A 1 -10.15 -0.55 2.21
CA LEU A 1 -8.78 -0.14 2.52
C LEU A 1 -8.80 0.80 3.73
N LYS A 2 -8.29 0.30 4.83
CA LYS A 2 -8.18 1.11 6.05
C LYS A 2 -6.95 2.03 5.96
N GLN A 3 -6.96 3.06 6.81
CA GLN A 3 -5.77 3.88 6.98
C GLN A 3 -4.64 3.01 7.52
N ASN A 4 -3.45 3.19 6.98
CA ASN A 4 -2.26 2.47 7.46
C ASN A 4 -1.98 2.81 8.93
N TYR A 5 -1.37 1.87 9.65
CA TYR A 5 -1.02 2.07 11.04
C TYR A 5 0.37 1.47 11.32
N PRO A 6 1.24 2.23 11.95
CA PRO A 6 1.11 3.62 12.37
C PRO A 6 1.13 4.61 11.21
N ASN A 7 0.63 5.81 11.42
CA ASN A 7 0.65 6.91 10.46
C ASN A 7 0.68 8.24 11.22
N PRO A 8 1.77 9.03 11.18
CA PRO A 8 3.02 8.78 10.43
C PRO A 8 3.75 7.53 10.91
N PHE A 9 4.64 6.99 10.08
CA PHE A 9 5.36 5.75 10.39
C PHE A 9 6.87 5.90 10.16
N ASN A 10 7.65 5.03 10.83
CA ASN A 10 9.11 5.10 10.80
C ASN A 10 9.73 3.71 11.00
N PRO A 11 10.24 3.06 9.97
CA PRO A 11 9.88 3.22 8.57
C PRO A 11 8.82 2.19 8.14
N VAL A 12 8.22 1.44 9.09
CA VAL A 12 7.34 0.31 8.80
C VAL A 12 5.90 0.66 9.15
N THR A 13 4.98 0.32 8.27
CA THR A 13 3.55 0.49 8.50
C THR A 13 2.80 -0.74 8.00
N ARG A 14 1.61 -0.98 8.58
CA ARG A 14 0.72 -2.05 8.15
C ARG A 14 -0.50 -1.46 7.45
N ILE A 15 -0.92 -2.13 6.40
CA ILE A 15 -2.03 -1.74 5.55
C ILE A 15 -3.01 -2.89 5.54
N GLU A 16 -4.22 -2.66 6.08
CA GLU A 16 -5.28 -3.66 6.10
C GLU A 16 -6.31 -3.35 5.03
N PHE A 17 -6.73 -4.38 4.31
CA PHE A 17 -7.80 -4.28 3.33
C PHE A 17 -8.65 -5.54 3.33
N SER A 18 -9.89 -5.40 2.85
CA SER A 18 -10.77 -6.54 2.68
C SER A 18 -11.33 -6.54 1.27
N ILE A 19 -11.56 -7.74 0.74
CA ILE A 19 -12.22 -7.92 -0.56
C ILE A 19 -13.45 -8.81 -0.36
N PRO A 20 -14.62 -8.40 -0.89
CA PRO A 20 -15.86 -9.13 -0.63
C PRO A 20 -16.01 -10.40 -1.45
N GLU A 21 -15.26 -10.53 -2.55
CA GLU A 21 -15.29 -11.68 -3.43
C GLU A 21 -13.91 -11.90 -4.04
N PRO A 22 -13.61 -13.10 -4.58
CA PRO A 22 -12.31 -13.34 -5.21
C PRO A 22 -12.04 -12.34 -6.32
N ALA A 23 -10.82 -11.81 -6.38
CA ALA A 23 -10.44 -10.81 -7.35
C ALA A 23 -8.93 -10.79 -7.57
N ARG A 24 -8.53 -10.24 -8.71
CA ARG A 24 -7.14 -9.84 -8.94
C ARG A 24 -6.89 -8.59 -8.10
N VAL A 25 -5.92 -8.66 -7.19
CA VAL A 25 -5.59 -7.57 -6.28
C VAL A 25 -4.27 -6.93 -6.67
N SER A 26 -4.29 -5.61 -6.80
CA SER A 26 -3.12 -4.77 -6.98
C SER A 26 -3.07 -3.79 -5.81
N LEU A 27 -2.00 -3.86 -5.00
CA LEU A 27 -1.77 -2.94 -3.89
C LEU A 27 -0.39 -2.32 -4.10
N LYS A 28 -0.37 -1.03 -4.40
CA LYS A 28 0.83 -0.34 -4.84
C LYS A 28 1.03 0.96 -4.07
N ILE A 29 2.29 1.35 -3.94
CA ILE A 29 2.69 2.59 -3.28
C ILE A 29 3.21 3.55 -4.34
N TYR A 30 2.72 4.81 -4.28
CA TYR A 30 3.12 5.88 -5.19
C TYR A 30 3.64 7.08 -4.40
N ASP A 31 4.53 7.86 -4.99
CA ASP A 31 4.97 9.13 -4.43
C ASP A 31 4.04 10.28 -4.88
N VAL A 32 4.33 11.51 -4.43
CA VAL A 32 3.50 12.67 -4.74
C VAL A 32 3.50 13.05 -6.22
N ALA A 33 4.50 12.62 -6.97
CA ALA A 33 4.56 12.83 -8.42
C ALA A 33 3.78 11.76 -9.20
N GLY A 34 3.17 10.79 -8.49
CA GLY A 34 2.45 9.67 -9.10
C GLY A 34 3.35 8.55 -9.60
N ARG A 35 4.64 8.55 -9.21
CA ARG A 35 5.57 7.50 -9.62
C ARG A 35 5.41 6.27 -8.72
N LEU A 36 5.47 5.09 -9.33
CA LEU A 36 5.41 3.83 -8.59
C LEU A 36 6.67 3.67 -7.73
N VAL A 37 6.45 3.46 -6.43
CA VAL A 37 7.54 3.25 -5.47
C VAL A 37 7.71 1.78 -5.16
N ASP A 38 6.60 1.08 -4.85
CA ASP A 38 6.66 -0.33 -4.50
C ASP A 38 5.35 -1.03 -4.85
N VAL A 39 5.42 -2.35 -5.03
CA VAL A 39 4.27 -3.22 -5.27
C VAL A 39 4.19 -4.20 -4.10
N LEU A 40 3.13 -4.11 -3.29
CA LEU A 40 2.95 -4.98 -2.14
C LEU A 40 2.18 -6.25 -2.48
N VAL A 41 1.18 -6.13 -3.35
CA VAL A 41 0.38 -7.26 -3.82
C VAL A 41 0.12 -7.10 -5.31
N ASP A 42 0.25 -8.18 -6.06
CA ASP A 42 -0.10 -8.24 -7.48
C ASP A 42 -0.44 -9.68 -7.83
N GLU A 43 -1.61 -10.13 -7.35
CA GLU A 43 -2.04 -11.51 -7.53
C GLU A 43 -3.53 -11.65 -7.30
N THR A 44 -4.11 -12.77 -7.75
CA THR A 44 -5.49 -13.14 -7.44
C THR A 44 -5.56 -13.65 -6.01
N ARG A 45 -6.55 -13.15 -5.25
CA ARG A 45 -6.80 -13.58 -3.87
C ARG A 45 -8.27 -13.90 -3.65
N PRO A 46 -8.56 -14.87 -2.77
CA PRO A 46 -9.93 -15.14 -2.35
C PRO A 46 -10.50 -14.01 -1.49
N ALA A 47 -11.82 -13.99 -1.33
CA ALA A 47 -12.47 -13.06 -0.41
C ALA A 47 -11.88 -13.20 0.98
N GLY A 48 -11.72 -12.09 1.69
CA GLY A 48 -11.18 -12.10 3.04
C GLY A 48 -10.59 -10.77 3.46
N VAL A 49 -9.97 -10.78 4.64
CA VAL A 49 -9.28 -9.65 5.23
C VAL A 49 -7.79 -9.93 5.20
N TYR A 50 -7.01 -8.97 4.74
CA TYR A 50 -5.57 -9.11 4.56
C TYR A 50 -4.83 -7.95 5.21
N THR A 51 -3.59 -8.23 5.65
CA THR A 51 -2.69 -7.21 6.16
C THR A 51 -1.37 -7.35 5.42
N GLU A 52 -0.91 -6.25 4.83
CA GLU A 52 0.38 -6.18 4.17
C GLU A 52 1.25 -5.15 4.87
N THR A 53 2.55 -5.34 4.84
CA THR A 53 3.50 -4.46 5.47
C THR A 53 4.33 -3.74 4.41
N TRP A 54 4.46 -2.40 4.55
CA TRP A 54 5.43 -1.64 3.77
C TRP A 54 6.59 -1.21 4.68
N ASN A 55 7.79 -1.49 4.22
CA ASN A 55 9.01 -1.24 4.98
C ASN A 55 9.66 0.11 4.67
N GLY A 56 9.00 0.97 3.90
CA GLY A 56 9.53 2.28 3.51
C GLY A 56 10.66 2.20 2.50
N ARG A 57 10.71 1.14 1.70
CA ARG A 57 11.72 0.96 0.65
C ARG A 57 11.05 0.89 -0.71
N ASP A 58 11.79 1.32 -1.74
CA ASP A 58 11.34 1.18 -3.12
C ASP A 58 11.57 -0.26 -3.61
N ARG A 59 11.18 -0.52 -4.88
CA ARG A 59 11.27 -1.85 -5.47
C ARG A 59 12.69 -2.37 -5.62
N LEU A 60 13.68 -1.47 -5.60
CA LEU A 60 15.09 -1.82 -5.69
C LEU A 60 15.72 -2.03 -4.31
N GLY A 61 14.93 -1.86 -3.23
CA GLY A 61 15.40 -2.01 -1.86
C GLY A 61 16.03 -0.75 -1.27
N ASN A 62 15.99 0.37 -2.00
CA ASN A 62 16.52 1.64 -1.50
C ASN A 62 15.52 2.30 -0.55
N ALA A 63 16.02 2.95 0.50
CA ALA A 63 15.17 3.67 1.42
C ALA A 63 14.43 4.81 0.71
N ALA A 64 13.10 4.84 0.83
CA ALA A 64 12.32 5.96 0.33
C ALA A 64 12.51 7.17 1.25
N ALA A 65 12.50 8.38 0.66
CA ALA A 65 12.67 9.62 1.42
C ALA A 65 11.46 9.87 2.33
N SER A 66 11.69 10.57 3.46
CA SER A 66 10.59 11.07 4.28
C SER A 66 9.65 11.91 3.42
N GLY A 67 8.35 11.78 3.63
CA GLY A 67 7.36 12.52 2.89
C GLY A 67 6.04 11.80 2.76
N VAL A 68 5.22 12.29 1.83
CA VAL A 68 3.88 11.78 1.58
C VAL A 68 3.92 10.71 0.49
N TYR A 69 3.20 9.61 0.74
CA TYR A 69 3.01 8.52 -0.20
C TYR A 69 1.53 8.16 -0.27
N PHE A 70 1.16 7.49 -1.35
CA PHE A 70 -0.21 7.03 -1.55
C PHE A 70 -0.20 5.51 -1.72
N CYS A 71 -1.07 4.85 -0.97
CA CYS A 71 -1.33 3.42 -1.12
C CYS A 71 -2.63 3.26 -1.88
N ARG A 72 -2.58 2.57 -3.02
CA ARG A 72 -3.74 2.38 -3.88
C ARG A 72 -4.02 0.90 -4.06
N ILE A 73 -5.26 0.49 -3.76
CA ILE A 73 -5.75 -0.84 -4.04
C ILE A 73 -6.67 -0.83 -5.25
N VAL A 74 -6.50 -1.83 -6.11
CA VAL A 74 -7.43 -2.15 -7.19
C VAL A 74 -7.78 -3.63 -7.03
N ALA A 75 -9.07 -3.94 -6.88
CA ALA A 75 -9.55 -5.31 -6.72
C ALA A 75 -10.91 -5.41 -7.45
N GLY A 76 -10.91 -5.97 -8.66
CA GLY A 76 -12.07 -5.93 -9.53
C GLY A 76 -12.47 -4.49 -9.81
N ASP A 77 -13.70 -4.11 -9.50
CA ASP A 77 -14.20 -2.75 -9.68
C ASP A 77 -13.88 -1.83 -8.49
N LEU A 78 -13.33 -2.39 -7.40
CA LEU A 78 -12.98 -1.61 -6.22
C LEU A 78 -11.66 -0.87 -6.46
N VAL A 79 -11.69 0.45 -6.26
CA VAL A 79 -10.48 1.28 -6.27
C VAL A 79 -10.53 2.19 -5.06
N ARG A 80 -9.49 2.17 -4.23
CA ARG A 80 -9.36 3.03 -3.05
C ARG A 80 -7.92 3.49 -2.91
N THR A 81 -7.75 4.69 -2.37
CA THR A 81 -6.43 5.28 -2.15
C THR A 81 -6.39 5.90 -0.75
N ARG A 82 -5.29 5.69 -0.05
CA ARG A 82 -5.02 6.30 1.25
C ARG A 82 -3.69 7.03 1.23
N LYS A 83 -3.67 8.20 1.84
CA LYS A 83 -2.45 8.98 2.02
C LYS A 83 -1.71 8.49 3.26
N MET A 84 -0.39 8.36 3.15
CA MET A 84 0.49 7.93 4.22
C MET A 84 1.64 8.92 4.38
N VAL A 85 2.18 9.03 5.59
CA VAL A 85 3.32 9.91 5.87
C VAL A 85 4.45 9.09 6.46
N LEU A 86 5.58 9.08 5.76
CA LEU A 86 6.82 8.43 6.19
C LEU A 86 7.72 9.47 6.83
N LEU A 87 8.13 9.22 8.06
CA LEU A 87 9.08 10.06 8.81
C LEU A 87 10.29 9.19 9.18
N ARG A 88 11.41 9.44 8.56
CA ARG A 88 12.66 8.76 8.89
C ARG A 88 13.44 9.49 9.97
#